data_a42c60838c556ba64b2d22bd8ce31b76
#
_entry.id   a42c60838c556ba64b2d22bd8ce31b76
#
_cell.length_a   1.000
_cell.length_b   1.000
_cell.length_c   1.000
_cell.angle_alpha   90.00
_cell.angle_beta   90.00
_cell.angle_gamma   90.00
#
_symmetry.space_group_name_H-M   'P 1'
#
loop_
_entity.id
_entity.type
_entity.pdbx_description
1 polymer ?
#
loop_
_entity_poly.entity_id
_entity_poly.type
_entity_poly.pdbx_seq_one_letter_code
_entity_poly.pdbx_strand_id
1 'polypeptide(L)'
;THWKHGGIVGVMGYGGGIIGRYSDLPDKFPNVSHFHTLRINQPSGWFYDSEALRTLCDIWEEHGSGLTNMHGSTGDIVFLGTRTEELEPIFSKLTKAGFDLGGSGSDVRTPSCCCGPARCEWACYDTLAVTHDLTMHYQDELHR
;
A
#
# COMPACT_ATOMS: atom_id res chain seq x y z
N THR A 1 2.85 25.28 1.76
CA THR A 1 3.41 24.60 0.61
C THR A 1 2.31 23.99 -0.25
N HIS A 2 2.53 23.96 -1.54
CA HIS A 2 1.66 23.24 -2.47
C HIS A 2 2.25 21.87 -2.73
N TRP A 3 1.63 20.85 -2.15
CA TRP A 3 2.02 19.48 -2.39
C TRP A 3 1.35 18.92 -3.64
N LYS A 4 2.13 18.32 -4.50
CA LYS A 4 1.63 17.57 -5.66
C LYS A 4 2.03 16.12 -5.62
N HIS A 5 1.25 15.29 -6.30
CA HIS A 5 1.66 13.92 -6.61
C HIS A 5 2.75 13.95 -7.67
N GLY A 6 3.89 13.36 -7.38
CA GLY A 6 5.04 13.26 -8.28
C GLY A 6 4.90 12.18 -9.35
N GLY A 7 3.73 11.58 -9.47
CA GLY A 7 3.58 10.39 -10.30
C GLY A 7 3.93 9.11 -9.54
N ILE A 8 3.95 8.01 -10.27
CA ILE A 8 4.17 6.69 -9.70
C ILE A 8 5.64 6.36 -9.85
N VAL A 9 6.23 5.88 -8.76
CA VAL A 9 7.61 5.40 -8.73
C VAL A 9 7.56 3.87 -8.77
N GLY A 10 8.18 3.27 -9.77
CA GLY A 10 8.39 1.82 -9.82
C GLY A 10 9.49 1.40 -8.84
N VAL A 11 9.30 0.27 -8.20
CA VAL A 11 10.28 -0.39 -7.35
C VAL A 11 10.52 -1.76 -7.96
N MET A 12 11.76 -2.07 -8.32
CA MET A 12 12.22 -3.34 -8.92
C MET A 12 11.12 -4.27 -9.47
N GLY A 13 10.58 -3.94 -10.65
CA GLY A 13 9.55 -4.73 -11.32
C GLY A 13 8.13 -4.44 -10.83
N TYR A 14 7.92 -3.47 -9.95
CA TYR A 14 6.62 -3.07 -9.45
C TYR A 14 6.22 -1.71 -10.01
N GLY A 15 5.09 -1.65 -10.69
CA GLY A 15 4.62 -0.45 -11.39
C GLY A 15 3.71 0.48 -10.61
N GLY A 16 3.45 0.21 -9.32
CA GLY A 16 2.51 0.99 -8.52
C GLY A 16 2.70 0.85 -7.02
N GLY A 17 1.73 1.36 -6.26
CA GLY A 17 1.78 1.32 -4.79
C GLY A 17 2.65 2.40 -4.16
N ILE A 18 3.44 3.14 -4.94
CA ILE A 18 4.32 4.21 -4.46
C ILE A 18 3.93 5.51 -5.13
N ILE A 19 3.70 6.53 -4.32
CA ILE A 19 3.34 7.87 -4.79
C ILE A 19 4.37 8.87 -4.30
N GLY A 20 5.07 9.53 -5.23
CA GLY A 20 5.96 10.64 -4.93
C GLY A 20 5.17 11.89 -4.54
N ARG A 21 5.69 12.63 -3.58
CA ARG A 21 5.17 13.93 -3.14
C ARG A 21 6.27 14.97 -3.21
N TYR A 22 5.97 16.13 -3.75
CA TYR A 22 6.92 17.24 -3.87
C TYR A 22 6.21 18.58 -3.75
N SER A 23 6.97 19.63 -3.47
CA SER A 23 6.49 21.01 -3.56
C SER A 23 6.57 21.50 -5.00
N ASP A 24 5.51 22.14 -5.50
CA ASP A 24 5.51 22.81 -6.81
C ASP A 24 6.06 24.24 -6.77
N LEU A 25 6.49 24.69 -5.58
CA LEU A 25 7.07 26.00 -5.34
C LEU A 25 8.41 25.87 -4.57
N PRO A 26 9.40 25.15 -5.13
CA PRO A 26 10.65 24.87 -4.40
C PRO A 26 11.42 26.14 -4.04
N ASP A 27 11.40 27.15 -4.89
CA ASP A 27 12.08 28.44 -4.66
C ASP A 27 11.49 29.20 -3.47
N LYS A 28 10.17 29.08 -3.28
CA LYS A 28 9.47 29.72 -2.16
C LYS A 28 9.60 28.92 -0.86
N PHE A 29 9.80 27.63 -0.95
CA PHE A 29 9.86 26.71 0.18
C PHE A 29 11.11 25.79 0.08
N PRO A 30 12.32 26.37 0.13
CA PRO A 30 13.57 25.61 -0.13
C PRO A 30 13.87 24.52 0.90
N ASN A 31 13.25 24.58 2.07
CA ASN A 31 13.44 23.60 3.15
C ASN A 31 12.43 22.44 3.10
N VAL A 32 11.58 22.39 2.09
CA VAL A 32 10.60 21.33 1.93
C VAL A 32 11.16 20.24 1.03
N SER A 33 11.51 19.11 1.62
CA SER A 33 11.96 17.93 0.89
C SER A 33 10.80 17.17 0.26
N HIS A 34 11.05 16.54 -0.88
CA HIS A 34 10.15 15.53 -1.42
C HIS A 34 10.18 14.25 -0.55
N PHE A 35 9.10 13.49 -0.61
CA PHE A 35 8.99 12.21 0.08
C PHE A 35 8.08 11.25 -0.70
N HIS A 36 8.09 10.00 -0.30
CA HIS A 36 7.24 8.97 -0.89
C HIS A 36 6.23 8.44 0.11
N THR A 37 5.05 8.13 -0.41
CA THR A 37 4.00 7.42 0.31
C THR A 37 3.84 6.05 -0.32
N LEU A 38 3.82 4.98 0.49
CA LEU A 38 3.60 3.62 0.02
C LEU A 38 2.22 3.14 0.43
N ARG A 39 1.60 2.34 -0.42
CA ARG A 39 0.37 1.61 -0.10
C ARG A 39 0.67 0.12 -0.06
N ILE A 40 0.33 -0.50 1.04
CA ILE A 40 0.45 -1.94 1.22
C ILE A 40 -0.86 -2.56 0.78
N ASN A 41 -0.81 -3.40 -0.25
CA ASN A 41 -1.99 -4.01 -0.82
C ASN A 41 -2.59 -5.03 0.14
N GLN A 42 -3.85 -4.81 0.46
CA GLN A 42 -4.64 -5.76 1.22
C GLN A 42 -6.09 -5.67 0.75
N PRO A 43 -6.64 -6.72 0.15
CA PRO A 43 -8.04 -6.74 -0.24
C PRO A 43 -8.97 -6.40 0.92
N SER A 44 -9.94 -5.53 0.68
CA SER A 44 -10.92 -5.12 1.69
C SER A 44 -11.68 -6.34 2.24
N GLY A 45 -11.95 -6.33 3.53
CA GLY A 45 -12.57 -7.45 4.22
C GLY A 45 -11.60 -8.50 4.78
N TRP A 46 -10.36 -8.50 4.35
CA TRP A 46 -9.31 -9.34 4.94
C TRP A 46 -8.90 -8.82 6.31
N PHE A 47 -8.47 -9.75 7.13
CA PHE A 47 -8.10 -9.45 8.51
C PHE A 47 -6.57 -9.40 8.65
N TYR A 48 -6.09 -8.39 9.34
CA TYR A 48 -4.72 -8.39 9.86
C TYR A 48 -4.73 -9.01 11.25
N ASP A 49 -3.86 -9.95 11.51
CA ASP A 49 -3.57 -10.35 12.87
C ASP A 49 -2.54 -9.44 13.52
N SER A 50 -2.32 -9.63 14.81
CA SER A 50 -1.40 -8.78 15.56
C SER A 50 0.07 -8.96 15.13
N GLU A 51 0.44 -10.12 14.58
CA GLU A 51 1.79 -10.39 14.11
C GLU A 51 2.05 -9.66 12.80
N ALA A 52 1.12 -9.73 11.85
CA ALA A 52 1.17 -8.97 10.60
C ALA A 52 1.30 -7.46 10.85
N LEU A 53 0.48 -6.92 11.76
CA LEU A 53 0.54 -5.50 12.09
C LEU A 53 1.88 -5.10 12.73
N ARG A 54 2.44 -5.91 13.63
CA ARG A 54 3.76 -5.65 14.20
C ARG A 54 4.85 -5.68 13.14
N THR A 55 4.84 -6.69 12.27
CA THR A 55 5.80 -6.78 11.17
C THR A 55 5.77 -5.54 10.27
N LEU A 56 4.58 -5.06 9.92
CA LEU A 56 4.43 -3.82 9.16
C LEU A 56 4.94 -2.60 9.92
N CYS A 57 4.64 -2.50 11.22
CA CYS A 57 5.14 -1.42 12.07
C CYS A 57 6.67 -1.43 12.16
N ASP A 58 7.27 -2.59 12.40
CA ASP A 58 8.73 -2.73 12.52
C ASP A 58 9.44 -2.29 11.23
N ILE A 59 8.94 -2.74 10.08
CA ILE A 59 9.48 -2.31 8.77
C ILE A 59 9.36 -0.80 8.61
N TRP A 60 8.22 -0.24 9.01
CA TRP A 60 7.97 1.18 8.81
C TRP A 60 8.70 2.08 9.80
N GLU A 61 8.90 1.66 11.02
CA GLU A 61 9.72 2.38 12.01
C GLU A 61 11.19 2.43 11.60
N GLU A 62 11.71 1.37 10.98
CA GLU A 62 13.10 1.29 10.54
C GLU A 62 13.38 2.17 9.30
N HIS A 63 12.43 2.24 8.35
CA HIS A 63 12.67 2.79 7.02
C HIS A 63 11.86 4.05 6.68
N GLY A 64 10.99 4.49 7.56
CA GLY A 64 10.09 5.61 7.29
C GLY A 64 9.83 6.50 8.49
N SER A 65 8.75 7.26 8.38
CA SER A 65 8.36 8.23 9.42
C SER A 65 7.68 7.59 10.65
N GLY A 66 7.32 6.32 10.58
CA GLY A 66 6.46 5.67 11.58
C GLY A 66 4.96 6.01 11.45
N LEU A 67 4.59 7.01 10.64
CA LEU A 67 3.20 7.41 10.49
C LEU A 67 2.46 6.52 9.50
N THR A 68 1.34 5.95 9.91
CA THR A 68 0.49 5.10 9.10
C THR A 68 -0.94 5.64 9.03
N ASN A 69 -1.66 5.25 7.99
CA ASN A 69 -3.08 5.54 7.83
C ASN A 69 -3.78 4.28 7.29
N MET A 70 -4.97 4.00 7.78
CA MET A 70 -5.84 2.97 7.23
C MET A 70 -6.71 3.58 6.16
N HIS A 71 -6.56 3.11 4.91
CA HIS A 71 -7.20 3.74 3.76
C HIS A 71 -8.63 3.26 3.54
N GLY A 72 -9.49 3.47 4.52
CA GLY A 72 -10.95 3.34 4.40
C GLY A 72 -11.43 2.03 3.76
N SER A 73 -12.31 2.15 2.77
CA SER A 73 -12.97 1.03 2.10
C SER A 73 -12.04 0.19 1.21
N THR A 74 -10.84 0.65 0.91
CA THR A 74 -9.88 -0.11 0.08
C THR A 74 -9.09 -1.13 0.89
N GLY A 75 -9.05 -0.99 2.21
CA GLY A 75 -8.32 -1.88 3.09
C GLY A 75 -6.80 -1.70 3.08
N ASP A 76 -6.25 -0.86 2.21
CA ASP A 76 -4.81 -0.62 2.15
C ASP A 76 -4.29 0.03 3.44
N ILE A 77 -3.11 -0.36 3.87
CA ILE A 77 -2.35 0.39 4.86
C ILE A 77 -1.45 1.37 4.10
N VAL A 78 -1.51 2.64 4.48
CA VAL A 78 -0.73 3.70 3.86
C VAL A 78 0.42 4.09 4.77
N PHE A 79 1.64 3.95 4.29
CA PHE A 79 2.87 4.39 4.93
C PHE A 79 3.20 5.81 4.46
N LEU A 80 3.22 6.76 5.38
CA LEU A 80 3.33 8.19 5.09
C LEU A 80 4.74 8.72 5.34
N GLY A 81 5.50 8.90 4.28
CA GLY A 81 6.76 9.64 4.32
C GLY A 81 8.02 8.79 4.52
N THR A 82 8.66 8.47 3.41
CA THR A 82 10.00 7.91 3.37
C THR A 82 10.84 8.54 2.26
N ARG A 83 12.13 8.29 2.27
CA ARG A 83 13.06 8.76 1.25
C ARG A 83 13.20 7.75 0.12
N THR A 84 13.72 8.21 -1.01
CA THR A 84 13.90 7.38 -2.21
C THR A 84 14.78 6.15 -1.94
N GLU A 85 15.83 6.33 -1.17
CA GLU A 85 16.83 5.28 -0.86
C GLU A 85 16.25 4.14 -0.04
N GLU A 86 15.15 4.39 0.69
CA GLU A 86 14.49 3.41 1.54
C GLU A 86 13.44 2.57 0.80
N LEU A 87 13.09 2.92 -0.43
CA LEU A 87 12.02 2.23 -1.17
C LEU A 87 12.34 0.75 -1.42
N GLU A 88 13.53 0.46 -1.94
CA GLU A 88 13.94 -0.93 -2.21
C GLU A 88 14.09 -1.78 -0.95
N PRO A 89 14.71 -1.29 0.13
CA PRO A 89 14.72 -2.01 1.42
C PRO A 89 13.32 -2.33 1.94
N ILE A 90 12.41 -1.35 1.91
CA ILE A 90 11.00 -1.55 2.33
C ILE A 90 10.35 -2.62 1.47
N PHE A 91 10.40 -2.50 0.14
CA PHE A 91 9.81 -3.46 -0.78
C PHE A 91 10.35 -4.88 -0.55
N SER A 92 11.66 -5.02 -0.42
CA SER A 92 12.29 -6.32 -0.15
C SER A 92 11.81 -6.96 1.15
N LYS A 93 11.66 -6.17 2.23
CA LYS A 93 11.15 -6.67 3.51
C LYS A 93 9.68 -7.03 3.45
N LEU A 94 8.86 -6.20 2.80
CA LEU A 94 7.43 -6.47 2.60
C LEU A 94 7.22 -7.77 1.81
N THR A 95 7.91 -7.92 0.69
CA THR A 95 7.82 -9.13 -0.15
C THR A 95 8.23 -10.39 0.62
N LYS A 96 9.31 -10.33 1.42
CA LYS A 96 9.73 -11.46 2.28
C LYS A 96 8.69 -11.80 3.35
N ALA A 97 7.95 -10.81 3.83
CA ALA A 97 6.87 -10.99 4.79
C ALA A 97 5.52 -11.38 4.14
N GLY A 98 5.47 -11.49 2.80
CA GLY A 98 4.27 -11.88 2.06
C GLY A 98 3.32 -10.73 1.76
N PHE A 99 3.77 -9.48 1.87
CA PHE A 99 2.99 -8.30 1.53
C PHE A 99 3.40 -7.75 0.16
N ASP A 100 2.41 -7.22 -0.55
CA ASP A 100 2.59 -6.52 -1.81
C ASP A 100 2.30 -5.03 -1.67
N LEU A 101 2.72 -4.26 -2.68
CA LEU A 101 2.29 -2.88 -2.87
C LEU A 101 1.04 -2.82 -3.75
N GLY A 102 0.17 -1.87 -3.51
CA GLY A 102 -1.05 -1.74 -4.30
C GLY A 102 -1.83 -0.46 -4.07
N GLY A 103 -2.98 -0.36 -4.73
CA GLY A 103 -3.91 0.76 -4.58
C GLY A 103 -3.54 2.04 -5.33
N SER A 104 -2.48 2.05 -6.15
CA SER A 104 -2.13 3.18 -7.02
C SER A 104 -1.43 2.72 -8.29
N GLY A 105 -1.52 3.54 -9.34
CA GLY A 105 -0.85 3.26 -10.60
C GLY A 105 -1.46 2.12 -11.39
N SER A 106 -0.63 1.18 -11.83
CA SER A 106 -1.02 -0.02 -12.57
C SER A 106 -1.54 -1.14 -11.68
N ASP A 107 -1.60 -0.93 -10.39
CA ASP A 107 -2.12 -1.91 -9.45
C ASP A 107 -3.64 -2.01 -9.49
N VAL A 108 -4.17 -3.16 -9.06
CA VAL A 108 -5.61 -3.31 -8.81
C VAL A 108 -6.01 -2.32 -7.72
N ARG A 109 -6.94 -1.44 -8.08
CA ARG A 109 -7.44 -0.43 -7.16
C ARG A 109 -8.72 -0.89 -6.48
N THR A 110 -8.79 -0.63 -5.20
CA THR A 110 -10.03 -0.71 -4.42
C THR A 110 -10.80 -2.03 -4.51
N PRO A 111 -10.15 -3.21 -4.49
CA PRO A 111 -10.90 -4.45 -4.33
C PRO A 111 -11.59 -4.41 -2.97
N SER A 112 -12.89 -4.64 -2.97
CA SER A 112 -13.71 -4.55 -1.74
C SER A 112 -14.67 -5.71 -1.64
N CYS A 113 -14.78 -6.27 -0.44
CA CYS A 113 -15.77 -7.28 -0.10
C CYS A 113 -16.27 -7.11 1.34
N CYS A 114 -17.32 -7.80 1.67
CA CYS A 114 -17.77 -7.92 3.06
C CYS A 114 -16.93 -8.96 3.81
N CYS A 115 -17.09 -9.04 5.13
CA CYS A 115 -16.37 -10.01 5.97
C CYS A 115 -16.73 -11.48 5.73
N GLY A 116 -17.72 -11.76 4.88
CA GLY A 116 -18.13 -13.10 4.49
C GLY A 116 -18.46 -14.04 5.65
N PRO A 117 -18.34 -15.35 5.43
CA PRO A 117 -18.73 -16.35 6.43
C PRO A 117 -17.85 -16.32 7.69
N ALA A 118 -16.73 -15.64 7.66
CA ALA A 118 -15.86 -15.51 8.83
C ALA A 118 -16.53 -14.76 9.99
N ARG A 119 -17.49 -13.83 9.71
CA ARG A 119 -18.15 -12.98 10.71
C ARG A 119 -19.61 -12.66 10.40
N CYS A 120 -20.18 -13.19 9.31
CA CYS A 120 -21.53 -12.87 8.87
C CYS A 120 -22.37 -14.14 8.74
N GLU A 121 -23.44 -14.25 9.52
CA GLU A 121 -24.40 -15.36 9.46
C GLU A 121 -25.24 -15.38 8.17
N TRP A 122 -25.31 -14.28 7.46
CA TRP A 122 -26.05 -14.11 6.21
C TRP A 122 -25.21 -14.37 4.96
N ALA A 123 -23.93 -14.73 5.13
CA ALA A 123 -23.03 -14.97 4.00
C ALA A 123 -23.49 -16.18 3.19
N CYS A 124 -23.70 -15.98 1.88
CA CYS A 124 -24.08 -17.06 0.97
C CYS A 124 -22.90 -17.78 0.33
N TYR A 125 -21.72 -17.19 0.36
CA TYR A 125 -20.49 -17.73 -0.18
C TYR A 125 -19.26 -17.04 0.45
N ASP A 126 -18.08 -17.57 0.19
CA ASP A 126 -16.82 -17.00 0.70
C ASP A 126 -16.40 -15.80 -0.16
N THR A 127 -16.83 -14.62 0.26
CA THR A 127 -16.50 -13.35 -0.40
C THR A 127 -15.04 -12.97 -0.26
N LEU A 128 -14.38 -13.39 0.83
CA LEU A 128 -12.96 -13.12 1.07
C LEU A 128 -12.09 -13.88 0.07
N ALA A 129 -12.34 -15.19 -0.09
CA ALA A 129 -11.61 -16.01 -1.03
C ALA A 129 -11.77 -15.49 -2.46
N VAL A 130 -12.99 -15.19 -2.89
CA VAL A 130 -13.24 -14.66 -4.23
C VAL A 130 -12.52 -13.34 -4.46
N THR A 131 -12.56 -12.41 -3.51
CA THR A 131 -11.87 -11.12 -3.63
C THR A 131 -10.37 -11.29 -3.69
N HIS A 132 -9.81 -12.16 -2.86
CA HIS A 132 -8.38 -12.48 -2.87
C HIS A 132 -7.94 -13.04 -4.23
N ASP A 133 -8.62 -14.08 -4.71
CA ASP A 133 -8.26 -14.76 -5.96
C ASP A 133 -8.34 -13.81 -7.17
N LEU A 134 -9.38 -12.99 -7.25
CA LEU A 134 -9.51 -11.98 -8.30
C LEU A 134 -8.42 -10.90 -8.18
N THR A 135 -8.12 -10.43 -6.97
CA THR A 135 -7.09 -9.41 -6.76
C THR A 135 -5.73 -9.94 -7.18
N MET A 136 -5.34 -11.12 -6.72
CA MET A 136 -4.05 -11.70 -7.06
C MET A 136 -3.93 -11.99 -8.56
N HIS A 137 -4.97 -12.54 -9.18
CA HIS A 137 -4.96 -12.81 -10.61
C HIS A 137 -4.77 -11.56 -11.46
N TYR A 138 -5.54 -10.50 -11.19
CA TYR A 138 -5.45 -9.26 -11.98
C TYR A 138 -4.26 -8.39 -11.60
N GLN A 139 -3.78 -8.46 -10.36
CA GLN A 139 -2.57 -7.78 -9.96
C GLN A 139 -1.37 -8.30 -10.76
N ASP A 140 -1.23 -9.61 -10.88
CA ASP A 140 -0.18 -10.23 -11.69
C ASP A 140 -0.27 -9.85 -13.17
N GLU A 141 -1.48 -9.76 -13.73
CA GLU A 141 -1.70 -9.33 -15.10
C GLU A 141 -1.30 -7.86 -15.34
N LEU A 142 -1.55 -6.98 -14.37
CA LEU A 142 -1.23 -5.56 -14.48
C LEU A 142 0.27 -5.26 -14.35
N HIS A 143 1.03 -6.15 -13.73
CA HIS A 143 2.48 -6.00 -13.54
C HIS A 143 3.34 -6.63 -14.64
N ARG A 144 2.74 -7.15 -15.69
CA ARG A 144 3.44 -7.78 -16.84
C ARG A 144 3.93 -6.78 -17.87
#